data_d094e707e79e8b3649a20b8522e3448a
#
_entry.id   d094e707e79e8b3649a20b8522e3448a
#
_cell.length_a   1.000
_cell.length_b   1.000
_cell.length_c   1.000
_cell.angle_alpha   90.00
_cell.angle_beta   90.00
_cell.angle_gamma   90.00
#
_symmetry.space_group_name_H-M   'P 1'
#
loop_
_entity.id
_entity.type
_entity.pdbx_description
1 polymer ?
#
loop_
_entity_poly.entity_id
_entity_poly.type
_entity_poly.pdbx_seq_one_letter_code
_entity_poly.pdbx_strand_id
1 'polypeptide(L)'
;MNRLPFFGLLFALLCLVACRQMNEAHLLHLAEKQVNMNVDSVYALLVQIERPSQLSDEERLLYGWLNAYVHYKRHNSMAEDSLILPASDYYVFRNDTAKNLFSYQLKAWYWYWLKEHERCIAAIDSGVALAKALQDTGRMADMLIDKAYWYVYVWKDYEKAIETFRTAIALDARAGSFFSMGIAMGLNKNDSASYYMERSIELAVEAEDTSKIVHYLRNYAQMQAY
;
A
#
# COMPACT_ATOMS: atom_id res chain seq x y z
N MET A 1 23.78 -30.18 -47.74
CA MET A 1 23.72 -28.94 -46.95
C MET A 1 23.10 -29.28 -45.60
N ASN A 2 23.90 -29.29 -44.53
CA ASN A 2 23.52 -29.77 -43.20
C ASN A 2 22.64 -28.74 -42.48
N ARG A 3 21.32 -29.00 -42.38
CA ARG A 3 20.38 -28.19 -41.60
C ARG A 3 20.31 -28.62 -40.13
N LEU A 4 20.99 -29.70 -39.72
CA LEU A 4 20.98 -30.24 -38.37
C LEU A 4 21.51 -29.27 -37.31
N PRO A 5 22.63 -28.51 -37.48
CA PRO A 5 23.12 -27.64 -36.42
C PRO A 5 22.22 -26.45 -36.11
N PHE A 6 21.43 -25.99 -37.11
CA PHE A 6 20.52 -24.86 -36.91
C PHE A 6 19.32 -25.21 -36.02
N PHE A 7 18.74 -26.41 -36.17
CA PHE A 7 17.65 -26.90 -35.35
C PHE A 7 18.10 -27.14 -33.88
N GLY A 8 19.32 -27.66 -33.69
CA GLY A 8 19.89 -27.85 -32.35
C GLY A 8 20.11 -26.53 -31.60
N LEU A 9 20.61 -25.49 -32.29
CA LEU A 9 20.82 -24.17 -31.72
C LEU A 9 19.50 -23.49 -31.39
N LEU A 10 18.49 -23.60 -32.25
CA LEU A 10 17.15 -23.04 -32.01
C LEU A 10 16.47 -23.72 -30.81
N PHE A 11 16.59 -25.07 -30.72
CA PHE A 11 16.05 -25.82 -29.59
C PHE A 11 16.73 -25.45 -28.25
N ALA A 12 18.07 -25.31 -28.23
CA ALA A 12 18.81 -24.88 -27.08
C ALA A 12 18.42 -23.47 -26.61
N LEU A 13 18.24 -22.53 -27.55
CA LEU A 13 17.75 -21.18 -27.27
C LEU A 13 16.33 -21.20 -26.67
N LEU A 14 15.42 -22.00 -27.19
CA LEU A 14 14.07 -22.17 -26.69
C LEU A 14 14.08 -22.76 -25.25
N CYS A 15 14.93 -23.76 -25.00
CA CYS A 15 15.10 -24.31 -23.64
C CYS A 15 15.63 -23.27 -22.64
N LEU A 16 16.60 -22.45 -23.01
CA LEU A 16 17.15 -21.39 -22.15
C LEU A 16 16.12 -20.33 -21.84
N VAL A 17 15.29 -19.92 -22.80
CA VAL A 17 14.21 -18.97 -22.59
C VAL A 17 13.14 -19.55 -21.66
N ALA A 18 12.74 -20.81 -21.88
CA ALA A 18 11.76 -21.49 -21.04
C ALA A 18 12.25 -21.68 -19.58
N CYS A 19 13.52 -22.08 -19.39
CA CYS A 19 14.12 -22.20 -18.07
C CYS A 19 14.18 -20.86 -17.35
N ARG A 20 14.47 -19.77 -18.05
CA ARG A 20 14.50 -18.42 -17.46
C ARG A 20 13.11 -17.93 -17.08
N GLN A 21 12.12 -18.13 -17.93
CA GLN A 21 10.73 -17.77 -17.65
C GLN A 21 10.19 -18.55 -16.43
N MET A 22 10.49 -19.84 -16.30
CA MET A 22 10.16 -20.62 -15.11
C MET A 22 10.81 -20.06 -13.85
N ASN A 23 12.05 -19.53 -13.95
CA ASN A 23 12.72 -18.92 -12.82
C ASN A 23 12.05 -17.60 -12.41
N GLU A 24 11.68 -16.74 -13.35
CA GLU A 24 11.00 -15.47 -13.07
C GLU A 24 9.60 -15.67 -12.46
N ALA A 25 8.82 -16.62 -12.97
CA ALA A 25 7.54 -17.03 -12.39
C ALA A 25 7.71 -17.56 -10.94
N HIS A 26 8.76 -18.33 -10.68
CA HIS A 26 9.07 -18.83 -9.36
C HIS A 26 9.40 -17.68 -8.38
N LEU A 27 10.22 -16.70 -8.79
CA LEU A 27 10.52 -15.51 -7.99
C LEU A 27 9.26 -14.73 -7.67
N LEU A 28 8.34 -14.58 -8.63
CA LEU A 28 7.07 -13.90 -8.45
C LEU A 28 6.20 -14.59 -7.37
N HIS A 29 6.06 -15.91 -7.44
CA HIS A 29 5.29 -16.65 -6.43
C HIS A 29 5.97 -16.68 -5.05
N LEU A 30 7.29 -16.60 -4.99
CA LEU A 30 8.01 -16.38 -3.72
C LEU A 30 7.71 -14.99 -3.16
N ALA A 31 7.70 -13.95 -4.00
CA ALA A 31 7.35 -12.59 -3.60
C ALA A 31 5.91 -12.53 -3.05
N GLU A 32 4.96 -13.20 -3.71
CA GLU A 32 3.58 -13.31 -3.23
C GLU A 32 3.48 -13.92 -1.82
N LYS A 33 4.22 -14.97 -1.54
CA LYS A 33 4.25 -15.60 -0.21
C LYS A 33 4.83 -14.69 0.87
N GLN A 34 5.69 -13.75 0.51
CA GLN A 34 6.34 -12.81 1.43
C GLN A 34 5.52 -11.54 1.68
N VAL A 35 4.43 -11.31 0.97
CA VAL A 35 3.68 -10.05 0.97
C VAL A 35 3.24 -9.58 2.37
N ASN A 36 2.86 -10.50 3.25
CA ASN A 36 2.43 -10.20 4.62
C ASN A 36 3.57 -10.24 5.65
N MET A 37 4.78 -10.59 5.25
CA MET A 37 5.91 -10.81 6.15
C MET A 37 6.91 -9.64 6.11
N ASN A 38 7.41 -9.32 4.93
CA ASN A 38 8.46 -8.31 4.77
C ASN A 38 8.42 -7.68 3.37
N VAL A 39 8.10 -6.39 3.32
CA VAL A 39 8.04 -5.63 2.06
C VAL A 39 9.40 -5.54 1.34
N ASP A 40 10.51 -5.51 2.08
CA ASP A 40 11.84 -5.44 1.48
C ASP A 40 12.22 -6.76 0.81
N SER A 41 11.79 -7.89 1.37
CA SER A 41 11.94 -9.20 0.72
C SER A 41 11.11 -9.28 -0.56
N VAL A 42 9.87 -8.77 -0.56
CA VAL A 42 9.05 -8.70 -1.78
C VAL A 42 9.77 -7.88 -2.85
N TYR A 43 10.23 -6.68 -2.51
CA TYR A 43 10.97 -5.82 -3.42
C TYR A 43 12.22 -6.49 -3.97
N ALA A 44 13.04 -7.12 -3.10
CA ALA A 44 14.26 -7.81 -3.51
C ALA A 44 14.02 -8.97 -4.50
N LEU A 45 12.86 -9.62 -4.45
CA LEU A 45 12.46 -10.64 -5.40
C LEU A 45 11.96 -10.03 -6.71
N LEU A 46 11.14 -8.97 -6.64
CA LEU A 46 10.58 -8.33 -7.84
C LEU A 46 11.66 -7.70 -8.73
N VAL A 47 12.71 -7.09 -8.15
CA VAL A 47 13.80 -6.48 -8.94
C VAL A 47 14.68 -7.49 -9.68
N GLN A 48 14.58 -8.78 -9.35
CA GLN A 48 15.26 -9.86 -10.08
C GLN A 48 14.49 -10.31 -11.32
N ILE A 49 13.21 -9.90 -11.48
CA ILE A 49 12.39 -10.17 -12.64
C ILE A 49 12.76 -9.15 -13.72
N GLU A 50 13.64 -9.52 -14.64
CA GLU A 50 14.18 -8.60 -15.63
C GLU A 50 13.21 -8.32 -16.80
N ARG A 51 12.28 -9.25 -17.06
CA ARG A 51 11.37 -9.17 -18.20
C ARG A 51 9.91 -9.46 -17.83
N PRO A 52 9.27 -8.57 -17.08
CA PRO A 52 7.87 -8.74 -16.67
C PRO A 52 6.91 -8.93 -17.86
N SER A 53 7.28 -8.41 -19.04
CA SER A 53 6.49 -8.57 -20.28
C SER A 53 6.49 -9.98 -20.86
N GLN A 54 7.38 -10.86 -20.41
CA GLN A 54 7.45 -12.28 -20.82
C GLN A 54 6.68 -13.21 -19.87
N LEU A 55 6.22 -12.71 -18.74
CA LEU A 55 5.31 -13.41 -17.83
C LEU A 55 3.97 -13.66 -18.55
N SER A 56 3.26 -14.71 -18.16
CA SER A 56 1.87 -14.91 -18.58
C SER A 56 1.00 -13.70 -18.17
N ASP A 57 -0.16 -13.54 -18.78
CA ASP A 57 -1.05 -12.42 -18.48
C ASP A 57 -1.43 -12.37 -17.00
N GLU A 58 -1.70 -13.52 -16.37
CA GLU A 58 -2.04 -13.61 -14.95
C GLU A 58 -0.84 -13.28 -14.05
N GLU A 59 0.34 -13.80 -14.37
CA GLU A 59 1.57 -13.50 -13.62
C GLU A 59 1.97 -12.03 -13.78
N ARG A 60 1.75 -11.43 -14.95
CA ARG A 60 2.00 -10.01 -15.17
C ARG A 60 1.08 -9.12 -14.32
N LEU A 61 -0.19 -9.51 -14.14
CA LEU A 61 -1.12 -8.82 -13.23
C LEU A 61 -0.71 -9.01 -11.77
N LEU A 62 -0.26 -10.21 -11.38
CA LEU A 62 0.30 -10.43 -10.05
C LEU A 62 1.54 -9.57 -9.81
N TYR A 63 2.46 -9.51 -10.78
CA TYR A 63 3.63 -8.63 -10.71
C TYR A 63 3.24 -7.17 -10.51
N GLY A 64 2.30 -6.66 -11.31
CA GLY A 64 1.79 -5.29 -11.18
C GLY A 64 1.16 -5.02 -9.81
N TRP A 65 0.39 -5.97 -9.29
CA TRP A 65 -0.22 -5.85 -7.96
C TRP A 65 0.83 -5.83 -6.84
N LEU A 66 1.82 -6.73 -6.88
CA LEU A 66 2.91 -6.79 -5.89
C LEU A 66 3.81 -5.55 -5.97
N ASN A 67 4.08 -5.05 -7.18
CA ASN A 67 4.84 -3.82 -7.38
C ASN A 67 4.10 -2.62 -6.77
N ALA A 68 2.80 -2.48 -7.06
CA ALA A 68 1.95 -1.46 -6.45
C ALA A 68 1.94 -1.55 -4.91
N TYR A 69 1.85 -2.77 -4.37
CA TYR A 69 1.94 -3.01 -2.94
C TYR A 69 3.26 -2.50 -2.34
N VAL A 70 4.39 -2.79 -2.98
CA VAL A 70 5.72 -2.33 -2.55
C VAL A 70 5.79 -0.80 -2.59
N HIS A 71 5.33 -0.17 -3.69
CA HIS A 71 5.28 1.29 -3.81
C HIS A 71 4.44 1.92 -2.70
N TYR A 72 3.24 1.38 -2.44
CA TYR A 72 2.38 1.82 -1.35
C TYR A 72 3.08 1.75 0.01
N LYS A 73 3.65 0.59 0.36
CA LYS A 73 4.30 0.37 1.67
C LYS A 73 5.56 1.22 1.87
N ARG A 74 6.24 1.59 0.80
CA ARG A 74 7.45 2.43 0.82
C ARG A 74 7.15 3.91 0.60
N HIS A 75 5.89 4.29 0.46
CA HIS A 75 5.46 5.66 0.14
C HIS A 75 6.11 6.22 -1.14
N ASN A 76 6.39 5.37 -2.12
CA ASN A 76 6.92 5.74 -3.41
C ASN A 76 5.80 6.20 -4.37
N SER A 77 6.16 7.01 -5.37
CA SER A 77 5.22 7.37 -6.43
C SER A 77 4.74 6.14 -7.21
N MET A 78 3.46 6.14 -7.55
CA MET A 78 2.80 5.12 -8.35
C MET A 78 2.41 5.64 -9.75
N ALA A 79 2.68 6.91 -10.06
CA ALA A 79 2.15 7.59 -11.23
C ALA A 79 2.61 6.99 -12.57
N GLU A 80 3.78 6.37 -12.61
CA GLU A 80 4.38 5.83 -13.83
C GLU A 80 4.09 4.33 -14.06
N ASP A 81 3.45 3.65 -13.12
CA ASP A 81 3.18 2.21 -13.22
C ASP A 81 1.85 1.93 -13.91
N SER A 82 1.91 1.60 -15.19
CA SER A 82 0.75 1.30 -16.04
C SER A 82 0.02 0.01 -15.67
N LEU A 83 0.62 -0.85 -14.86
CA LEU A 83 0.02 -2.13 -14.45
C LEU A 83 -0.87 -2.03 -13.22
N ILE A 84 -0.80 -0.94 -12.46
CA ILE A 84 -1.56 -0.81 -11.19
C ILE A 84 -3.06 -0.95 -11.40
N LEU A 85 -3.64 -0.21 -12.35
CA LEU A 85 -5.07 -0.28 -12.59
C LEU A 85 -5.53 -1.63 -13.11
N PRO A 86 -4.93 -2.19 -14.21
CA PRO A 86 -5.31 -3.52 -14.68
C PRO A 86 -5.18 -4.60 -13.61
N ALA A 87 -4.10 -4.58 -12.83
CA ALA A 87 -3.88 -5.53 -11.76
C ALA A 87 -4.90 -5.38 -10.62
N SER A 88 -5.16 -4.15 -10.19
CA SER A 88 -6.15 -3.88 -9.13
C SER A 88 -7.55 -4.25 -9.58
N ASP A 89 -7.95 -3.92 -10.82
CA ASP A 89 -9.25 -4.29 -11.37
C ASP A 89 -9.42 -5.81 -11.45
N TYR A 90 -8.38 -6.53 -11.85
CA TYR A 90 -8.39 -7.99 -11.88
C TYR A 90 -8.71 -8.59 -10.51
N TYR A 91 -8.06 -8.11 -9.44
CA TYR A 91 -8.26 -8.65 -8.08
C TYR A 91 -9.55 -8.16 -7.42
N VAL A 92 -10.10 -6.99 -7.77
CA VAL A 92 -11.42 -6.53 -7.29
C VAL A 92 -12.55 -7.52 -7.68
N PHE A 93 -12.43 -8.21 -8.83
CA PHE A 93 -13.43 -9.16 -9.30
C PHE A 93 -13.14 -10.63 -8.94
N ARG A 94 -12.07 -10.90 -8.19
CA ARG A 94 -11.70 -12.26 -7.76
C ARG A 94 -12.11 -12.53 -6.32
N ASN A 95 -12.32 -13.82 -5.98
CA ASN A 95 -12.67 -14.25 -4.62
C ASN A 95 -11.49 -14.23 -3.62
N ASP A 96 -10.38 -13.58 -3.95
CA ASP A 96 -9.27 -13.33 -3.03
C ASP A 96 -9.59 -12.06 -2.23
N THR A 97 -10.31 -12.25 -1.12
CA THR A 97 -10.81 -11.14 -0.29
C THR A 97 -9.71 -10.20 0.18
N ALA A 98 -8.53 -10.72 0.51
CA ALA A 98 -7.42 -9.91 0.99
C ALA A 98 -6.85 -9.00 -0.13
N LYS A 99 -6.61 -9.57 -1.32
CA LYS A 99 -6.14 -8.79 -2.48
C LYS A 99 -7.24 -7.86 -3.00
N ASN A 100 -8.51 -8.29 -2.97
CA ASN A 100 -9.64 -7.46 -3.38
C ASN A 100 -9.70 -6.16 -2.55
N LEU A 101 -9.78 -6.26 -1.22
CA LEU A 101 -9.81 -5.10 -0.34
C LEU A 101 -8.58 -4.20 -0.54
N PHE A 102 -7.40 -4.79 -0.60
CA PHE A 102 -6.17 -4.03 -0.77
C PHE A 102 -6.10 -3.35 -2.14
N SER A 103 -6.70 -3.93 -3.17
CA SER A 103 -6.75 -3.35 -4.52
C SER A 103 -7.50 -2.01 -4.57
N TYR A 104 -8.56 -1.84 -3.78
CA TYR A 104 -9.21 -0.52 -3.65
C TYR A 104 -8.28 0.51 -3.03
N GLN A 105 -7.49 0.14 -2.04
CA GLN A 105 -6.49 1.01 -1.43
C GLN A 105 -5.37 1.38 -2.42
N LEU A 106 -4.84 0.41 -3.18
CA LEU A 106 -3.85 0.67 -4.23
C LEU A 106 -4.38 1.60 -5.33
N LYS A 107 -5.63 1.39 -5.79
CA LYS A 107 -6.29 2.28 -6.76
C LYS A 107 -6.42 3.70 -6.21
N ALA A 108 -6.82 3.85 -4.96
CA ALA A 108 -6.95 5.16 -4.33
C ALA A 108 -5.60 5.89 -4.26
N TRP A 109 -4.53 5.20 -3.84
CA TRP A 109 -3.18 5.77 -3.83
C TRP A 109 -2.65 6.06 -5.23
N TYR A 110 -2.95 5.24 -6.24
CA TYR A 110 -2.62 5.54 -7.63
C TYR A 110 -3.26 6.86 -8.09
N TRP A 111 -4.56 7.03 -7.86
CA TRP A 111 -5.28 8.25 -8.21
C TRP A 111 -4.81 9.47 -7.40
N TYR A 112 -4.39 9.26 -6.14
CA TYR A 112 -3.77 10.30 -5.33
C TYR A 112 -2.49 10.84 -5.99
N TRP A 113 -1.60 9.97 -6.45
CA TRP A 113 -0.37 10.37 -7.13
C TRP A 113 -0.62 11.08 -8.47
N LEU A 114 -1.67 10.73 -9.19
CA LEU A 114 -2.12 11.41 -10.40
C LEU A 114 -2.90 12.70 -10.13
N LYS A 115 -3.13 13.07 -8.86
CA LYS A 115 -3.94 14.22 -8.43
C LYS A 115 -5.42 14.14 -8.87
N GLU A 116 -5.91 12.94 -9.16
CA GLU A 116 -7.29 12.65 -9.52
C GLU A 116 -8.12 12.40 -8.25
N HIS A 117 -8.34 13.48 -7.50
CA HIS A 117 -8.85 13.42 -6.12
C HIS A 117 -10.24 12.81 -5.99
N GLU A 118 -11.14 13.06 -6.94
CA GLU A 118 -12.49 12.46 -6.92
C GLU A 118 -12.43 10.94 -7.10
N ARG A 119 -11.57 10.46 -8.01
CA ARG A 119 -11.35 9.02 -8.23
C ARG A 119 -10.67 8.37 -7.03
N CYS A 120 -9.76 9.10 -6.38
CA CYS A 120 -9.11 8.67 -5.15
C CYS A 120 -10.15 8.39 -4.05
N ILE A 121 -11.05 9.35 -3.79
CA ILE A 121 -12.12 9.19 -2.78
C ILE A 121 -13.10 8.10 -3.17
N ALA A 122 -13.53 8.04 -4.43
CA ALA A 122 -14.45 6.99 -4.88
C ALA A 122 -13.88 5.58 -4.70
N ALA A 123 -12.58 5.39 -4.97
CA ALA A 123 -11.90 4.12 -4.77
C ALA A 123 -11.83 3.74 -3.29
N ILE A 124 -11.40 4.67 -2.43
CA ILE A 124 -11.28 4.36 -0.98
C ILE A 124 -12.65 4.13 -0.35
N ASP A 125 -13.68 4.87 -0.72
CA ASP A 125 -15.04 4.69 -0.20
C ASP A 125 -15.64 3.34 -0.62
N SER A 126 -15.34 2.88 -1.84
CA SER A 126 -15.71 1.53 -2.29
C SER A 126 -15.04 0.45 -1.45
N GLY A 127 -13.75 0.63 -1.13
CA GLY A 127 -13.00 -0.27 -0.26
C GLY A 127 -13.55 -0.29 1.17
N VAL A 128 -13.85 0.88 1.75
CA VAL A 128 -14.47 1.01 3.08
C VAL A 128 -15.83 0.31 3.13
N ALA A 129 -16.66 0.48 2.09
CA ALA A 129 -17.96 -0.18 2.01
C ALA A 129 -17.82 -1.71 1.96
N LEU A 130 -16.85 -2.23 1.19
CA LEU A 130 -16.58 -3.66 1.12
C LEU A 130 -16.01 -4.19 2.45
N ALA A 131 -15.04 -3.50 3.07
CA ALA A 131 -14.48 -3.88 4.37
C ALA A 131 -15.57 -3.95 5.44
N LYS A 132 -16.50 -2.98 5.43
CA LYS A 132 -17.67 -2.98 6.32
C LYS A 132 -18.58 -4.19 6.08
N ALA A 133 -18.86 -4.53 4.81
CA ALA A 133 -19.68 -5.69 4.46
C ALA A 133 -19.03 -7.01 4.89
N LEU A 134 -17.71 -7.09 4.87
CA LEU A 134 -16.92 -8.24 5.29
C LEU A 134 -16.57 -8.23 6.79
N GLN A 135 -16.98 -7.20 7.54
CA GLN A 135 -16.65 -7.01 8.96
C GLN A 135 -15.13 -6.96 9.23
N ASP A 136 -14.33 -6.58 8.24
CA ASP A 136 -12.89 -6.38 8.37
C ASP A 136 -12.60 -4.97 8.91
N THR A 137 -12.71 -4.84 10.24
CA THR A 137 -12.52 -3.55 10.94
C THR A 137 -11.09 -3.02 10.80
N GLY A 138 -10.08 -3.90 10.72
CA GLY A 138 -8.68 -3.52 10.54
C GLY A 138 -8.45 -2.85 9.19
N ARG A 139 -8.92 -3.46 8.10
CA ARG A 139 -8.82 -2.87 6.75
C ARG A 139 -9.66 -1.62 6.60
N MET A 140 -10.85 -1.60 7.22
CA MET A 140 -11.68 -0.40 7.25
C MET A 140 -10.96 0.76 7.93
N ALA A 141 -10.29 0.52 9.06
CA ALA A 141 -9.49 1.52 9.76
C ALA A 141 -8.32 2.04 8.91
N ASP A 142 -7.55 1.13 8.26
CA ASP A 142 -6.46 1.50 7.35
C ASP A 142 -6.91 2.47 6.25
N MET A 143 -8.02 2.16 5.58
CA MET A 143 -8.56 2.98 4.50
C MET A 143 -9.08 4.33 5.00
N LEU A 144 -9.70 4.37 6.17
CA LEU A 144 -10.14 5.62 6.79
C LEU A 144 -8.95 6.50 7.20
N ILE A 145 -7.84 5.91 7.66
CA ILE A 145 -6.60 6.63 7.97
C ILE A 145 -6.04 7.28 6.69
N ASP A 146 -5.95 6.54 5.58
CA ASP A 146 -5.51 7.07 4.29
C ASP A 146 -6.41 8.24 3.84
N LYS A 147 -7.72 8.06 3.93
CA LYS A 147 -8.70 9.12 3.59
C LYS A 147 -8.53 10.37 4.45
N ALA A 148 -8.39 10.20 5.76
CA ALA A 148 -8.17 11.32 6.68
C ALA A 148 -6.85 12.04 6.42
N TYR A 149 -5.78 11.29 6.09
CA TYR A 149 -4.49 11.83 5.67
C TYR A 149 -4.64 12.78 4.47
N TRP A 150 -5.42 12.40 3.47
CA TRP A 150 -5.67 13.26 2.33
C TRP A 150 -6.48 14.51 2.69
N TYR A 151 -7.46 14.41 3.59
CA TYR A 151 -8.13 15.59 4.12
C TYR A 151 -7.15 16.57 4.79
N VAL A 152 -6.15 16.08 5.52
CA VAL A 152 -5.11 16.95 6.13
C VAL A 152 -4.22 17.59 5.07
N TYR A 153 -3.62 16.80 4.18
CA TYR A 153 -2.49 17.24 3.37
C TYR A 153 -2.87 17.75 1.99
N VAL A 154 -4.00 17.28 1.44
CA VAL A 154 -4.47 17.69 0.10
C VAL A 154 -5.49 18.81 0.20
N TRP A 155 -6.58 18.57 0.91
CA TRP A 155 -7.70 19.53 0.95
C TRP A 155 -7.63 20.54 2.08
N LYS A 156 -6.76 20.32 3.08
CA LYS A 156 -6.69 21.14 4.29
C LYS A 156 -8.03 21.22 5.05
N ASP A 157 -8.88 20.21 4.90
CA ASP A 157 -10.15 20.06 5.59
C ASP A 157 -9.91 19.30 6.90
N TYR A 158 -9.41 20.03 7.88
CA TYR A 158 -8.99 19.44 9.16
C TYR A 158 -10.17 18.90 9.96
N GLU A 159 -11.38 19.49 9.81
CA GLU A 159 -12.57 19.00 10.49
C GLU A 159 -12.99 17.63 9.99
N LYS A 160 -13.05 17.42 8.69
CA LYS A 160 -13.31 16.10 8.11
C LYS A 160 -12.19 15.10 8.41
N ALA A 161 -10.95 15.55 8.43
CA ALA A 161 -9.82 14.70 8.83
C ALA A 161 -10.01 14.19 10.26
N ILE A 162 -10.31 15.07 11.21
CA ILE A 162 -10.54 14.76 12.62
C ILE A 162 -11.70 13.77 12.79
N GLU A 163 -12.82 13.99 12.14
CA GLU A 163 -13.99 13.10 12.18
C GLU A 163 -13.64 11.70 11.64
N THR A 164 -12.91 11.66 10.51
CA THR A 164 -12.50 10.41 9.86
C THR A 164 -11.48 9.66 10.72
N PHE A 165 -10.49 10.34 11.31
CA PHE A 165 -9.55 9.71 12.26
C PHE A 165 -10.27 9.19 13.51
N ARG A 166 -11.24 9.93 14.05
CA ARG A 166 -12.03 9.47 15.20
C ARG A 166 -12.72 8.14 14.89
N THR A 167 -13.30 8.03 13.69
CA THR A 167 -13.95 6.79 13.24
C THR A 167 -12.92 5.66 13.10
N ALA A 168 -11.75 5.93 12.52
CA ALA A 168 -10.68 4.93 12.37
C ALA A 168 -10.15 4.44 13.73
N ILE A 169 -9.93 5.35 14.69
CA ILE A 169 -9.47 5.02 16.04
C ILE A 169 -10.50 4.17 16.81
N ALA A 170 -11.80 4.44 16.61
CA ALA A 170 -12.86 3.64 17.22
C ALA A 170 -12.91 2.20 16.69
N LEU A 171 -12.43 1.96 15.48
CA LEU A 171 -12.33 0.64 14.86
C LEU A 171 -11.03 -0.08 15.26
N ASP A 172 -9.92 0.65 15.29
CA ASP A 172 -8.59 0.12 15.58
C ASP A 172 -7.68 1.22 16.16
N ALA A 173 -7.50 1.19 17.46
CA ALA A 173 -6.75 2.19 18.22
C ALA A 173 -5.24 1.94 18.16
N ARG A 174 -4.57 2.47 17.14
CA ARG A 174 -3.13 2.33 16.93
C ARG A 174 -2.36 3.64 17.17
N ALA A 175 -1.12 3.53 17.61
CA ALA A 175 -0.24 4.68 17.86
C ALA A 175 -0.20 5.68 16.69
N GLY A 176 -0.08 5.18 15.44
CA GLY A 176 -0.05 6.01 14.23
C GLY A 176 -1.35 6.79 13.99
N SER A 177 -2.50 6.21 14.33
CA SER A 177 -3.81 6.88 14.18
C SER A 177 -3.95 8.04 15.16
N PHE A 178 -3.53 7.84 16.40
CA PHE A 178 -3.50 8.92 17.42
C PHE A 178 -2.51 10.01 17.04
N PHE A 179 -1.31 9.66 16.55
CA PHE A 179 -0.33 10.62 16.07
C PHE A 179 -0.91 11.50 14.95
N SER A 180 -1.49 10.90 13.92
CA SER A 180 -2.07 11.64 12.79
C SER A 180 -3.26 12.50 13.21
N MET A 181 -4.06 12.03 14.17
CA MET A 181 -5.14 12.80 14.78
C MET A 181 -4.58 14.03 15.53
N GLY A 182 -3.51 13.85 16.31
CA GLY A 182 -2.83 14.95 17.01
C GLY A 182 -2.30 16.01 16.04
N ILE A 183 -1.71 15.61 14.92
CA ILE A 183 -1.27 16.53 13.85
C ILE A 183 -2.48 17.30 13.27
N ALA A 184 -3.56 16.60 12.91
CA ALA A 184 -4.75 17.23 12.34
C ALA A 184 -5.37 18.25 13.32
N MET A 185 -5.45 17.90 14.61
CA MET A 185 -5.94 18.80 15.67
C MET A 185 -5.03 20.00 15.87
N GLY A 186 -3.70 19.81 15.89
CA GLY A 186 -2.74 20.92 15.99
C GLY A 186 -2.86 21.90 14.82
N LEU A 187 -2.98 21.39 13.59
CA LEU A 187 -3.20 22.21 12.41
C LEU A 187 -4.55 22.94 12.45
N ASN A 188 -5.56 22.37 13.10
CA ASN A 188 -6.87 23.00 13.35
C ASN A 188 -6.90 23.87 14.61
N LYS A 189 -5.75 24.10 15.26
CA LYS A 189 -5.63 24.88 16.51
C LYS A 189 -6.54 24.39 17.62
N ASN A 190 -6.69 23.09 17.75
CA ASN A 190 -7.53 22.45 18.76
C ASN A 190 -6.67 22.04 19.96
N ASP A 191 -7.05 22.48 21.15
CA ASP A 191 -6.32 22.26 22.42
C ASP A 191 -6.15 20.78 22.78
N SER A 192 -6.98 19.89 22.22
CA SER A 192 -6.86 18.45 22.45
C SER A 192 -5.70 17.80 21.66
N ALA A 193 -4.99 18.54 20.81
CA ALA A 193 -3.85 18.01 20.03
C ALA A 193 -2.82 17.31 20.91
N SER A 194 -2.45 17.94 22.05
CA SER A 194 -1.50 17.38 23.03
C SER A 194 -1.92 16.01 23.55
N TYR A 195 -3.19 15.85 23.93
CA TYR A 195 -3.72 14.56 24.38
C TYR A 195 -3.51 13.43 23.36
N TYR A 196 -3.81 13.68 22.08
CA TYR A 196 -3.65 12.67 21.04
C TYR A 196 -2.17 12.36 20.75
N MET A 197 -1.30 13.36 20.82
CA MET A 197 0.15 13.16 20.67
C MET A 197 0.72 12.33 21.82
N GLU A 198 0.36 12.65 23.06
CA GLU A 198 0.78 11.90 24.25
C GLU A 198 0.30 10.45 24.16
N ARG A 199 -0.98 10.24 23.83
CA ARG A 199 -1.52 8.87 23.68
C ARG A 199 -0.83 8.08 22.59
N SER A 200 -0.39 8.72 21.51
CA SER A 200 0.39 8.06 20.45
C SER A 200 1.75 7.58 20.95
N ILE A 201 2.40 8.40 21.79
CA ILE A 201 3.71 8.07 22.41
C ILE A 201 3.54 6.90 23.39
N GLU A 202 2.53 6.95 24.26
CA GLU A 202 2.23 5.87 25.19
C GLU A 202 2.06 4.53 24.48
N LEU A 203 1.24 4.48 23.43
CA LEU A 203 1.02 3.27 22.62
C LEU A 203 2.28 2.79 21.90
N ALA A 204 3.15 3.70 21.47
CA ALA A 204 4.44 3.34 20.88
C ALA A 204 5.41 2.77 21.93
N VAL A 205 5.36 3.27 23.18
CA VAL A 205 6.13 2.72 24.30
C VAL A 205 5.61 1.33 24.70
N GLU A 206 4.29 1.15 24.80
CA GLU A 206 3.67 -0.15 25.08
C GLU A 206 4.06 -1.21 24.03
N ALA A 207 4.25 -0.79 22.77
CA ALA A 207 4.68 -1.65 21.67
C ALA A 207 6.21 -1.78 21.52
N GLU A 208 7.00 -1.16 22.40
CA GLU A 208 8.48 -1.11 22.34
C GLU A 208 9.05 -0.60 20.99
N ASP A 209 8.26 0.22 20.25
CA ASP A 209 8.64 0.76 18.93
C ASP A 209 9.48 2.03 19.09
N THR A 210 10.78 1.85 19.34
CA THR A 210 11.73 2.96 19.54
C THR A 210 11.73 3.96 18.39
N SER A 211 11.55 3.50 17.15
CA SER A 211 11.51 4.39 15.97
C SER A 211 10.32 5.34 16.02
N LYS A 212 9.13 4.83 16.33
CA LYS A 212 7.92 5.65 16.49
C LYS A 212 8.02 6.58 17.70
N ILE A 213 8.54 6.08 18.83
CA ILE A 213 8.74 6.90 20.04
C ILE A 213 9.55 8.17 19.69
N VAL A 214 10.72 8.00 19.06
CA VAL A 214 11.60 9.13 18.69
C VAL A 214 10.90 10.06 17.70
N HIS A 215 10.22 9.50 16.69
CA HIS A 215 9.50 10.28 15.69
C HIS A 215 8.37 11.11 16.31
N TYR A 216 7.54 10.52 17.17
CA TYR A 216 6.40 11.19 17.79
C TYR A 216 6.83 12.25 18.81
N LEU A 217 7.84 11.96 19.64
CA LEU A 217 8.41 12.94 20.59
C LEU A 217 8.95 14.17 19.87
N ARG A 218 9.65 13.99 18.74
CA ARG A 218 10.15 15.11 17.94
C ARG A 218 9.03 16.01 17.43
N ASN A 219 7.98 15.42 16.87
CA ASN A 219 6.85 16.18 16.35
C ASN A 219 6.06 16.86 17.47
N TYR A 220 5.89 16.19 18.60
CA TYR A 220 5.24 16.78 19.77
C TYR A 220 6.00 17.98 20.30
N ALA A 221 7.31 17.88 20.45
CA ALA A 221 8.15 19.00 20.86
C ALA A 221 8.07 20.18 19.88
N GLN A 222 8.05 19.93 18.57
CA GLN A 222 7.85 20.97 17.57
C GLN A 222 6.47 21.63 17.71
N MET A 223 5.41 20.86 17.92
CA MET A 223 4.06 21.40 18.11
C MET A 223 3.95 22.30 19.34
N GLN A 224 4.65 21.97 20.45
CA GLN A 224 4.67 22.76 21.68
C GLN A 224 5.46 24.07 21.57
N ALA A 225 6.31 24.22 20.56
CA ALA A 225 7.15 25.39 20.35
C ALA A 225 6.45 26.53 19.58
N TYR A 226 5.25 26.31 19.08
CA TYR A 226 4.43 27.28 18.33
C TYR A 226 3.14 27.61 19.05
#